data_41674653798a435a2c683617502e3060
#
_entry.id   41674653798a435a2c683617502e3060
#
_cell.length_a   1.000
_cell.length_b   1.000
_cell.length_c   1.000
_cell.angle_alpha   90.00
_cell.angle_beta   90.00
_cell.angle_gamma   90.00
#
_symmetry.space_group_name_H-M   'P 1'
#
loop_
_entity.id
_entity.type
_entity.pdbx_description
1 polymer ?
#
loop_
_entity_poly.entity_id
_entity_poly.type
_entity_poly.pdbx_seq_one_letter_code
_entity_poly.pdbx_strand_id
1 'polypeptide(L)'
;MKVAGFDIGGANTDLAVVDFENNEVKNIEVDFAYLPMWSNNEALPKVLTELIENICPIDEIDAVGISMTAELVDAYDTKKDGVLDVVKKCEETFECPTAYVGIDGMLSKEEI
;
A
#
# COMPACT_ATOMS: atom_id res chain seq x y z
N MET A 1 -15.08 -7.11 8.58
CA MET A 1 -14.24 -5.97 8.13
C MET A 1 -12.96 -6.48 7.52
N LYS A 2 -12.66 -6.06 6.30
CA LYS A 2 -11.42 -6.44 5.62
C LYS A 2 -10.48 -5.25 5.54
N VAL A 3 -9.24 -5.45 5.97
CA VAL A 3 -8.20 -4.43 5.94
C VAL A 3 -7.04 -4.95 5.09
N ALA A 4 -6.62 -4.15 4.13
CA ALA A 4 -5.46 -4.46 3.30
C ALA A 4 -4.25 -3.70 3.82
N GLY A 5 -3.14 -4.40 4.03
CA GLY A 5 -1.87 -3.81 4.42
C GLY A 5 -0.85 -4.02 3.31
N PHE A 6 -0.30 -2.94 2.79
CA PHE A 6 0.76 -3.01 1.78
C PHE A 6 2.09 -2.58 2.36
N ASP A 7 3.14 -3.28 1.98
CA ASP A 7 4.52 -2.85 2.22
C ASP A 7 5.13 -2.54 0.85
N ILE A 8 5.32 -1.26 0.56
CA ILE A 8 5.87 -0.81 -0.71
C ILE A 8 7.36 -0.54 -0.54
N GLY A 9 8.15 -1.45 -1.08
CA GLY A 9 9.61 -1.34 -1.06
C GLY A 9 10.15 -0.88 -2.40
N GLY A 10 11.46 -0.84 -2.52
CA GLY A 10 12.13 -0.44 -3.77
C GLY A 10 12.00 -1.46 -4.88
N ALA A 11 11.91 -2.75 -4.56
CA ALA A 11 11.85 -3.83 -5.55
C ALA A 11 10.59 -4.67 -5.48
N ASN A 12 9.99 -4.82 -4.30
CA ASN A 12 8.81 -5.67 -4.12
C ASN A 12 7.70 -4.90 -3.42
N THR A 13 6.46 -5.27 -3.76
CA THR A 13 5.26 -4.79 -3.07
C THR A 13 4.57 -6.00 -2.47
N ASP A 14 4.41 -6.02 -1.16
CA ASP A 14 3.77 -7.10 -0.43
C ASP A 14 2.39 -6.68 0.06
N LEU A 15 1.45 -7.62 0.06
CA LEU A 15 0.08 -7.39 0.52
C LEU A 15 -0.30 -8.44 1.56
N ALA A 16 -0.97 -7.99 2.62
CA ALA A 16 -1.70 -8.85 3.53
C ALA A 16 -3.14 -8.33 3.65
N VAL A 17 -4.11 -9.20 3.44
CA VAL A 17 -5.53 -8.87 3.67
C VAL A 17 -5.97 -9.60 4.92
N VAL A 18 -6.45 -8.85 5.90
CA VAL A 18 -6.88 -9.39 7.19
C VAL A 18 -8.39 -9.19 7.30
N ASP A 19 -9.10 -10.28 7.60
CA ASP A 19 -10.54 -10.24 7.84
C ASP A 19 -10.80 -10.31 9.33
N PHE A 20 -11.48 -9.29 9.86
CA PHE A 20 -11.82 -9.17 11.28
C PHE A 20 -13.32 -9.33 11.50
N GLU A 21 -13.70 -10.03 12.56
CA GLU A 21 -15.07 -10.06 13.08
C GLU A 21 -15.02 -9.98 14.59
N ASN A 22 -15.81 -9.09 15.19
CA ASN A 22 -15.90 -8.92 16.63
C ASN A 22 -14.53 -8.72 17.30
N ASN A 23 -13.67 -7.95 16.65
CA ASN A 23 -12.29 -7.67 17.09
C ASN A 23 -11.36 -8.89 17.09
N GLU A 24 -11.77 -9.95 16.39
CA GLU A 24 -10.93 -11.15 16.22
C GLU A 24 -10.53 -11.31 14.77
N VAL A 25 -9.29 -11.73 14.53
CA VAL A 25 -8.81 -12.06 13.19
C VAL A 25 -9.41 -13.39 12.75
N LYS A 26 -10.16 -13.39 11.67
CA LYS A 26 -10.79 -14.59 11.13
C LYS A 26 -9.99 -15.22 10.00
N ASN A 27 -9.30 -14.40 9.20
CA ASN A 27 -8.52 -14.91 8.09
C ASN A 27 -7.42 -13.91 7.73
N ILE A 28 -6.30 -14.42 7.24
CA ILE A 28 -5.20 -13.61 6.71
C ILE A 28 -4.77 -14.24 5.40
N GLU A 29 -4.78 -13.46 4.32
CA GLU A 29 -4.27 -13.89 3.03
C GLU A 29 -3.19 -12.93 2.57
N VAL A 30 -2.13 -13.46 1.98
CA VAL A 30 -0.96 -12.67 1.56
C VAL A 30 -0.64 -12.92 0.10
N ASP A 31 -0.08 -11.91 -0.54
CA ASP A 31 0.42 -12.01 -1.91
C ASP A 31 1.54 -10.96 -2.07
N PHE A 32 2.27 -11.04 -3.16
CA PHE A 32 3.32 -10.06 -3.45
C PHE A 32 3.55 -9.94 -4.95
N ALA A 33 4.17 -8.84 -5.35
CA ALA A 33 4.56 -8.64 -6.74
C ALA A 33 5.95 -7.99 -6.78
N TYR A 34 6.72 -8.37 -7.78
CA TYR A 34 7.97 -7.69 -8.09
C TYR A 34 7.62 -6.39 -8.84
N LEU A 35 7.95 -5.26 -8.24
CA LEU A 35 7.73 -3.95 -8.85
C LEU A 35 8.95 -3.08 -8.57
N PRO A 36 9.88 -2.96 -9.53
CA PRO A 36 11.06 -2.11 -9.32
C PRO A 36 10.65 -0.64 -9.44
N MET A 37 10.48 0.01 -8.29
CA MET A 37 10.02 1.40 -8.21
C MET A 37 10.97 2.38 -8.91
N TRP A 38 12.25 2.03 -8.94
CA TRP A 38 13.28 2.86 -9.60
C TRP A 38 13.10 2.94 -11.12
N SER A 39 12.39 1.99 -11.73
CA SER A 39 12.19 1.97 -13.18
C SER A 39 10.74 1.89 -13.62
N ASN A 40 9.82 1.54 -12.73
CA ASN A 40 8.43 1.27 -13.12
C ASN A 40 7.41 1.70 -12.05
N ASN A 41 7.66 2.81 -11.37
CA ASN A 41 6.76 3.30 -10.33
C ASN A 41 5.36 3.68 -10.86
N GLU A 42 5.24 3.94 -12.15
CA GLU A 42 3.95 4.29 -12.77
C GLU A 42 2.97 3.12 -12.78
N ALA A 43 3.46 1.89 -12.66
CA ALA A 43 2.61 0.71 -12.62
C ALA A 43 2.01 0.45 -11.22
N LEU A 44 2.40 1.23 -10.21
CA LEU A 44 1.96 1.00 -8.82
C LEU A 44 0.44 0.88 -8.67
N PRO A 45 -0.40 1.80 -9.19
CA PRO A 45 -1.84 1.68 -9.02
C PRO A 45 -2.39 0.36 -9.57
N LYS A 46 -1.91 -0.07 -10.72
CA LYS A 46 -2.32 -1.31 -11.35
C LYS A 46 -1.92 -2.51 -10.51
N VAL A 47 -0.68 -2.52 -10.01
CA VAL A 47 -0.16 -3.62 -9.19
C VAL A 47 -0.94 -3.72 -7.88
N LEU A 48 -1.21 -2.61 -7.22
CA LEU A 48 -1.99 -2.60 -5.98
C LEU A 48 -3.39 -3.20 -6.20
N THR A 49 -4.05 -2.78 -7.26
CA THR A 49 -5.38 -3.29 -7.61
C THR A 49 -5.34 -4.78 -7.92
N GLU A 50 -4.40 -5.23 -8.74
CA GLU A 50 -4.26 -6.63 -9.10
C GLU A 50 -3.98 -7.53 -7.90
N LEU A 51 -3.13 -7.09 -6.98
CA LEU A 51 -2.83 -7.85 -5.77
C LEU A 51 -4.09 -8.07 -4.93
N ILE A 52 -4.89 -7.03 -4.72
CA ILE A 52 -6.15 -7.17 -3.98
C ILE A 52 -7.11 -8.08 -4.72
N GLU A 53 -7.29 -7.88 -6.02
CA GLU A 53 -8.27 -8.65 -6.81
C GLU A 53 -7.92 -10.13 -6.91
N ASN A 54 -6.66 -10.50 -6.69
CA ASN A 54 -6.26 -11.91 -6.58
C ASN A 54 -6.80 -12.56 -5.30
N ILE A 55 -7.17 -11.79 -4.30
CA ILE A 55 -7.66 -12.27 -3.01
C ILE A 55 -9.16 -12.06 -2.88
N CYS A 56 -9.65 -10.86 -3.16
CA CYS A 56 -11.08 -10.51 -3.04
C CYS A 56 -11.38 -9.27 -3.89
N PRO A 57 -12.66 -8.99 -4.17
CA PRO A 57 -13.02 -7.76 -4.87
C PRO A 57 -12.55 -6.53 -4.08
N ILE A 58 -12.00 -5.55 -4.79
CA ILE A 58 -11.46 -4.34 -4.16
C ILE A 58 -12.51 -3.57 -3.36
N ASP A 59 -13.78 -3.63 -3.78
CA ASP A 59 -14.90 -2.96 -3.11
C ASP A 59 -15.16 -3.54 -1.71
N GLU A 60 -14.67 -4.74 -1.42
CA GLU A 60 -14.85 -5.37 -0.10
C GLU A 60 -13.84 -4.89 0.93
N ILE A 61 -12.81 -4.15 0.50
CA ILE A 61 -11.79 -3.62 1.41
C ILE A 61 -12.34 -2.39 2.12
N ASP A 62 -12.36 -2.44 3.45
CA ASP A 62 -12.91 -1.38 4.30
C ASP A 62 -11.88 -0.31 4.67
N ALA A 63 -10.61 -0.68 4.72
CA ALA A 63 -9.51 0.25 5.03
C ALA A 63 -8.20 -0.28 4.48
N VAL A 64 -7.25 0.61 4.23
CA VAL A 64 -5.93 0.27 3.69
C VAL A 64 -4.84 0.90 4.56
N GLY A 65 -3.82 0.12 4.89
CA GLY A 65 -2.60 0.61 5.50
C GLY A 65 -1.44 0.48 4.52
N ILE A 66 -0.65 1.50 4.38
CA ILE A 66 0.49 1.53 3.47
C ILE A 66 1.76 1.76 4.29
N SER A 67 2.71 0.84 4.19
CA SER A 67 4.06 0.99 4.74
C SER A 67 5.01 1.28 3.59
N MET A 68 5.88 2.25 3.78
CA MET A 68 6.90 2.64 2.80
C MET A 68 8.27 2.50 3.42
N THR A 69 9.20 1.86 2.71
CA THR A 69 10.55 1.61 3.23
C THR A 69 11.56 2.63 2.69
N ALA A 70 12.72 2.68 3.34
CA ALA A 70 13.82 3.57 2.94
C ALA A 70 14.32 3.29 1.52
N GLU A 71 14.10 2.08 1.01
CA GLU A 71 14.51 1.69 -0.34
C GLU A 71 13.87 2.53 -1.43
N LEU A 72 12.72 3.17 -1.15
CA LEU A 72 12.08 4.07 -2.10
C LEU A 72 12.94 5.29 -2.42
N VAL A 73 13.86 5.67 -1.55
CA VAL A 73 14.77 6.79 -1.78
C VAL A 73 15.58 6.60 -3.06
N ASP A 74 15.93 5.36 -3.38
CA ASP A 74 16.69 5.05 -4.60
C ASP A 74 15.89 5.29 -5.88
N ALA A 75 14.56 5.30 -5.79
CA ALA A 75 13.68 5.50 -6.94
C ALA A 75 13.32 6.97 -7.18
N TYR A 76 13.58 7.84 -6.21
CA TYR A 76 13.17 9.25 -6.26
C TYR A 76 14.35 10.14 -5.83
N ASP A 77 14.32 11.39 -6.28
CA ASP A 77 15.37 12.36 -5.96
C ASP A 77 15.42 12.67 -4.46
N THR A 78 14.27 12.68 -3.80
CA THR A 78 14.21 12.89 -2.35
C THR A 78 13.19 11.94 -1.72
N LYS A 79 13.33 11.71 -0.42
CA LYS A 79 12.37 10.96 0.38
C LYS A 79 10.96 11.57 0.28
N LYS A 80 10.88 12.90 0.33
CA LYS A 80 9.60 13.60 0.24
C LYS A 80 8.93 13.35 -1.11
N ASP A 81 9.68 13.39 -2.21
CA ASP A 81 9.14 13.14 -3.55
C ASP A 81 8.58 11.72 -3.64
N GLY A 82 9.29 10.74 -3.08
CA GLY A 82 8.83 9.36 -3.06
C GLY A 82 7.55 9.18 -2.28
N VAL A 83 7.47 9.75 -1.08
CA VAL A 83 6.28 9.67 -0.22
C VAL A 83 5.09 10.31 -0.91
N LEU A 84 5.25 11.52 -1.45
CA LEU A 84 4.16 12.24 -2.10
C LEU A 84 3.64 11.50 -3.34
N ASP A 85 4.53 10.92 -4.15
CA ASP A 85 4.14 10.18 -5.33
C ASP A 85 3.36 8.91 -4.97
N VAL A 86 3.84 8.14 -3.99
CA VAL A 86 3.17 6.93 -3.53
C VAL A 86 1.80 7.25 -2.95
N VAL A 87 1.70 8.29 -2.11
CA VAL A 87 0.42 8.72 -1.52
C VAL A 87 -0.56 9.10 -2.62
N LYS A 88 -0.13 9.88 -3.60
CA LYS A 88 -0.99 10.28 -4.72
C LYS A 88 -1.54 9.06 -5.46
N LYS A 89 -0.68 8.10 -5.77
CA LYS A 89 -1.10 6.89 -6.48
C LYS A 89 -2.06 6.04 -5.66
N CYS A 90 -1.83 5.94 -4.35
CA CYS A 90 -2.73 5.20 -3.46
C CYS A 90 -4.09 5.89 -3.34
N GLU A 91 -4.12 7.22 -3.23
CA GLU A 91 -5.38 7.98 -3.15
C GLU A 91 -6.19 7.87 -4.43
N GLU A 92 -5.55 7.73 -5.57
CA GLU A 92 -6.21 7.50 -6.85
C GLU A 92 -6.75 6.08 -6.97
N THR A 93 -6.16 5.11 -6.26
CA THR A 93 -6.50 3.69 -6.34
C THR A 93 -7.60 3.30 -5.37
N PHE A 94 -7.56 3.83 -4.15
CA PHE A 94 -8.47 3.40 -3.07
C PHE A 94 -9.48 4.49 -2.71
N GLU A 95 -10.75 4.09 -2.58
CA GLU A 95 -11.83 4.98 -2.15
C GLU A 95 -12.08 4.90 -0.65
N CYS A 96 -11.57 3.85 0.01
CA CYS A 96 -11.72 3.65 1.45
C CYS A 96 -10.67 4.44 2.25
N PRO A 97 -10.86 4.57 3.58
CA PRO A 97 -9.85 5.22 4.42
C PRO A 97 -8.49 4.56 4.28
N THR A 98 -7.45 5.37 4.13
CA THR A 98 -6.07 4.92 3.94
C THR A 98 -5.14 5.61 4.93
N ALA A 99 -4.32 4.81 5.63
CA ALA A 99 -3.30 5.30 6.55
C ALA A 99 -1.92 4.93 6.02
N TYR A 100 -0.93 5.74 6.35
CA TYR A 100 0.44 5.59 5.85
C TYR A 100 1.43 5.48 6.99
N VAL A 101 2.38 4.55 6.87
CA VAL A 101 3.50 4.40 7.79
C VAL A 101 4.76 4.58 6.95
N GLY A 102 5.50 5.63 7.24
CA GLY A 102 6.75 5.90 6.56
C GLY A 102 7.95 5.68 7.49
N ILE A 103 9.10 6.15 7.06
CA ILE A 103 10.35 6.06 7.83
C ILE A 103 10.21 6.83 9.15
N ASP A 104 9.43 7.90 9.19
CA ASP A 104 9.26 8.78 10.35
C ASP A 104 8.02 8.46 11.19
N GLY A 105 7.36 7.33 10.95
CA GLY A 105 6.19 6.89 11.69
C GLY A 105 4.90 7.00 10.90
N MET A 106 3.77 6.79 11.57
CA MET A 106 2.45 6.81 10.92
C MET A 106 2.02 8.24 10.59
N LEU A 107 1.57 8.42 9.36
CA LEU A 107 1.11 9.72 8.85
C LEU A 107 -0.27 9.55 8.21
N SER A 108 -1.14 10.57 8.36
CA SER A 108 -2.34 10.68 7.55
C SER A 108 -1.99 11.48 6.29
N LYS A 109 -2.87 11.46 5.29
CA LYS A 109 -2.62 12.24 4.07
C LYS A 109 -2.52 13.74 4.32
N GLU A 110 -3.18 14.24 5.35
CA GLU A 110 -3.12 15.65 5.73
C GLU A 110 -1.79 16.05 6.37
N GLU A 111 -1.03 15.09 6.88
CA GLU A 111 0.25 15.32 7.54
C GLU A 111 1.43 15.26 6.56
N ILE A 112 1.18 14.82 5.36
CA ILE A 112 2.18 14.70 4.31
C ILE A 112 2.17 15.97 3.45
#